data_31837c27b48aa6f55ea02776f3040f2a
#
_entry.id   31837c27b48aa6f55ea02776f3040f2a
#
_cell.length_a   1.000
_cell.length_b   1.000
_cell.length_c   1.000
_cell.angle_alpha   90.00
_cell.angle_beta   90.00
_cell.angle_gamma   90.00
#
_symmetry.space_group_name_H-M   'P 1'
#
loop_
_entity.id
_entity.type
_entity.pdbx_description
1 polymer ?
#
loop_
_entity_poly.entity_id
_entity_poly.type
_entity_poly.pdbx_seq_one_letter_code
_entity_poly.pdbx_strand_id
1 'polypeptide(L)'
;MKTLVRALTPADIPAAMRLKEAAGWNQTETDWRNLLEFTPETCFVLECDGTIAATTTAVCYGSRLAWIGMVLTHPEYRRRGFGRRLMEHALEALAARQVDWIKLDATDMGAPLYRDLGFEDECPIERWGGNAPEGAATRPTACHVDWGALDLAAFGADRARLLSMLAPLGAAAIPGEGYAMGRPGSKAAYFGPCVSRSPEAARELLAWFAARYPHQAVYWDLLPGNAGSVRLARESGFEPLRRLVRMVRKGTRDAAAMDNHDEQVFAIAGFEYG
;
A
#
# COMPACT_ATOMS: atom_id res chain seq x y z
N MET A 1 10.32 -25.38 20.68
CA MET A 1 9.65 -24.26 19.98
C MET A 1 8.93 -24.85 18.77
N LYS A 2 7.62 -24.94 18.85
CA LYS A 2 6.76 -25.47 17.77
C LYS A 2 6.28 -24.28 16.93
N THR A 3 6.50 -24.32 15.62
CA THR A 3 6.08 -23.26 14.70
C THR A 3 5.15 -23.79 13.62
N LEU A 4 4.11 -23.00 13.28
CA LEU A 4 3.13 -23.32 12.27
C LEU A 4 2.91 -22.09 11.38
N VAL A 5 2.97 -22.24 10.06
CA VAL A 5 2.47 -21.25 9.11
C VAL A 5 1.06 -21.66 8.70
N ARG A 6 0.13 -20.74 8.77
CA ARG A 6 -1.27 -20.95 8.37
C ARG A 6 -1.88 -19.66 7.81
N ALA A 7 -3.04 -19.80 7.19
CA ALA A 7 -3.82 -18.63 6.77
C ALA A 7 -4.15 -17.72 7.98
N LEU A 8 -4.08 -16.42 7.74
CA LEU A 8 -4.55 -15.39 8.65
C LEU A 8 -6.09 -15.35 8.63
N THR A 9 -6.69 -15.29 9.78
CA THR A 9 -8.15 -15.25 9.95
C THR A 9 -8.59 -13.97 10.66
N PRO A 10 -9.87 -13.59 10.64
CA PRO A 10 -10.36 -12.45 11.41
C PRO A 10 -10.04 -12.51 12.91
N ALA A 11 -9.96 -13.72 13.49
CA ALA A 11 -9.61 -13.92 14.90
C ALA A 11 -8.15 -13.52 15.22
N ASP A 12 -7.27 -13.46 14.22
CA ASP A 12 -5.86 -13.09 14.38
C ASP A 12 -5.64 -11.56 14.33
N ILE A 13 -6.63 -10.78 13.88
CA ILE A 13 -6.49 -9.33 13.71
C ILE A 13 -6.01 -8.63 15.00
N PRO A 14 -6.49 -8.95 16.21
CA PRO A 14 -5.98 -8.33 17.43
C PRO A 14 -4.46 -8.57 17.65
N ALA A 15 -3.96 -9.76 17.28
CA ALA A 15 -2.54 -10.06 17.35
C ALA A 15 -1.75 -9.32 16.26
N ALA A 16 -2.25 -9.27 15.03
CA ALA A 16 -1.68 -8.53 13.92
C ALA A 16 -1.60 -7.01 14.22
N MET A 17 -2.63 -6.45 14.89
CA MET A 17 -2.60 -5.07 15.36
C MET A 17 -1.48 -4.82 16.37
N ARG A 18 -1.23 -5.73 17.32
CA ARG A 18 -0.09 -5.60 18.24
C ARG A 18 1.26 -5.60 17.52
N LEU A 19 1.42 -6.43 16.46
CA LEU A 19 2.64 -6.43 15.64
C LEU A 19 2.80 -5.10 14.90
N LYS A 20 1.72 -4.57 14.34
CA LYS A 20 1.68 -3.26 13.66
C LYS A 20 2.03 -2.12 14.64
N GLU A 21 1.51 -2.13 15.85
CA GLU A 21 1.80 -1.15 16.89
C GLU A 21 3.28 -1.19 17.31
N ALA A 22 3.84 -2.39 17.52
CA ALA A 22 5.26 -2.57 17.82
C ALA A 22 6.18 -2.10 16.69
N ALA A 23 5.71 -2.13 15.44
CA ALA A 23 6.42 -1.58 14.27
C ALA A 23 6.19 -0.07 14.09
N GLY A 24 5.24 0.52 14.80
CA GLY A 24 4.92 1.94 14.70
C GLY A 24 4.19 2.31 13.40
N TRP A 25 3.48 1.39 12.76
CA TRP A 25 2.80 1.62 11.49
C TRP A 25 1.42 2.29 11.66
N ASN A 26 0.84 2.77 10.55
CA ASN A 26 -0.38 3.59 10.54
C ASN A 26 -1.68 2.82 10.33
N GLN A 27 -1.60 1.56 9.91
CA GLN A 27 -2.77 0.76 9.55
C GLN A 27 -3.74 0.61 10.73
N THR A 28 -5.01 0.47 10.39
CA THR A 28 -6.13 0.28 11.31
C THR A 28 -6.63 -1.16 11.26
N GLU A 29 -7.56 -1.53 12.12
CA GLU A 29 -8.26 -2.81 12.04
C GLU A 29 -9.04 -2.95 10.72
N THR A 30 -9.59 -1.85 10.19
CA THR A 30 -10.27 -1.82 8.90
C THR A 30 -9.33 -2.22 7.75
N ASP A 31 -8.08 -1.76 7.77
CA ASP A 31 -7.10 -2.15 6.74
C ASP A 31 -6.84 -3.66 6.77
N TRP A 32 -6.72 -4.28 7.96
CA TRP A 32 -6.59 -5.73 8.08
C TRP A 32 -7.82 -6.49 7.59
N ARG A 33 -9.02 -5.99 7.88
CA ARG A 33 -10.28 -6.59 7.38
C ARG A 33 -10.35 -6.51 5.86
N ASN A 34 -10.01 -5.35 5.28
CA ASN A 34 -9.97 -5.16 3.84
C ASN A 34 -8.97 -6.11 3.16
N LEU A 35 -7.76 -6.28 3.72
CA LEU A 35 -6.78 -7.23 3.20
C LEU A 35 -7.30 -8.67 3.19
N LEU A 36 -7.94 -9.10 4.29
CA LEU A 36 -8.54 -10.43 4.40
C LEU A 36 -9.74 -10.62 3.46
N GLU A 37 -10.56 -9.60 3.29
CA GLU A 37 -11.70 -9.66 2.37
C GLU A 37 -11.23 -9.70 0.91
N PHE A 38 -10.12 -9.00 0.60
CA PHE A 38 -9.62 -8.90 -0.76
C PHE A 38 -8.95 -10.20 -1.24
N THR A 39 -8.01 -10.76 -0.47
CA THR A 39 -7.27 -12.00 -0.82
C THR A 39 -6.96 -12.84 0.42
N PRO A 40 -7.97 -13.52 1.00
CA PRO A 40 -7.77 -14.31 2.23
C PRO A 40 -6.78 -15.45 2.07
N GLU A 41 -6.65 -16.00 0.85
CA GLU A 41 -5.80 -17.15 0.56
C GLU A 41 -4.30 -16.84 0.48
N THR A 42 -3.94 -15.56 0.50
CA THR A 42 -2.54 -15.09 0.44
C THR A 42 -2.16 -14.21 1.62
N CYS A 43 -2.97 -14.24 2.69
CA CYS A 43 -2.67 -13.62 3.98
C CYS A 43 -2.27 -14.71 4.98
N PHE A 44 -1.09 -14.61 5.58
CA PHE A 44 -0.54 -15.66 6.44
C PHE A 44 -0.05 -15.14 7.77
N VAL A 45 -0.07 -16.03 8.76
CA VAL A 45 0.58 -15.85 10.07
C VAL A 45 1.59 -16.97 10.31
N LEU A 46 2.62 -16.66 11.07
CA LEU A 46 3.47 -17.67 11.70
C LEU A 46 3.17 -17.67 13.21
N GLU A 47 2.68 -18.80 13.66
CA GLU A 47 2.43 -19.08 15.06
C GLU A 47 3.63 -19.79 15.68
N CYS A 48 4.02 -19.37 16.87
CA CYS A 48 5.09 -19.95 17.66
C CYS A 48 4.58 -20.25 19.08
N ASP A 49 4.53 -21.53 19.44
CA ASP A 49 4.03 -22.01 20.73
C ASP A 49 2.66 -21.38 21.11
N GLY A 50 1.72 -21.27 20.14
CA GLY A 50 0.37 -20.73 20.32
C GLY A 50 0.28 -19.19 20.23
N THR A 51 1.40 -18.48 19.95
CA THR A 51 1.43 -17.03 19.83
C THR A 51 1.70 -16.62 18.37
N ILE A 52 0.94 -15.68 17.83
CA ILE A 52 1.21 -15.08 16.51
C ILE A 52 2.49 -14.25 16.60
N ALA A 53 3.55 -14.76 16.00
CA ALA A 53 4.89 -14.18 16.04
C ALA A 53 5.22 -13.34 14.80
N ALA A 54 4.58 -13.61 13.67
CA ALA A 54 4.80 -12.86 12.42
C ALA A 54 3.57 -12.92 11.50
N THR A 55 3.49 -11.94 10.59
CA THR A 55 2.45 -11.83 9.56
C THR A 55 3.06 -11.53 8.20
N THR A 56 2.34 -11.85 7.12
CA THR A 56 2.52 -11.32 5.77
C THR A 56 1.19 -11.35 5.02
N THR A 57 1.00 -10.43 4.10
CA THR A 57 -0.16 -10.41 3.20
C THR A 57 0.32 -10.24 1.78
N ALA A 58 -0.42 -10.78 0.81
CA ALA A 58 -0.19 -10.52 -0.60
C ALA A 58 -1.52 -10.23 -1.29
N VAL A 59 -1.71 -8.99 -1.71
CA VAL A 59 -2.88 -8.56 -2.49
C VAL A 59 -2.66 -8.94 -3.94
N CYS A 60 -3.57 -9.73 -4.53
CA CYS A 60 -3.46 -10.19 -5.91
C CYS A 60 -4.40 -9.40 -6.82
N TYR A 61 -3.84 -8.70 -7.80
CA TYR A 61 -4.55 -8.01 -8.88
C TYR A 61 -4.63 -8.94 -10.10
N GLY A 62 -5.59 -9.87 -10.05
CA GLY A 62 -5.65 -10.98 -10.99
C GLY A 62 -4.41 -11.87 -10.93
N SER A 63 -3.95 -12.32 -12.09
CA SER A 63 -2.64 -12.99 -12.24
C SER A 63 -1.52 -12.02 -12.67
N ARG A 64 -1.84 -10.76 -12.93
CA ARG A 64 -0.88 -9.78 -13.47
C ARG A 64 0.12 -9.33 -12.42
N LEU A 65 -0.35 -8.99 -11.22
CA LEU A 65 0.47 -8.40 -10.15
C LEU A 65 0.02 -8.91 -8.79
N ALA A 66 0.97 -9.22 -7.91
CA ALA A 66 0.73 -9.33 -6.49
C ALA A 66 1.55 -8.28 -5.73
N TRP A 67 0.96 -7.72 -4.69
CA TRP A 67 1.63 -6.77 -3.80
C TRP A 67 1.79 -7.37 -2.41
N ILE A 68 3.03 -7.62 -2.00
CA ILE A 68 3.32 -8.15 -0.67
C ILE A 68 3.43 -6.99 0.32
N GLY A 69 2.69 -7.08 1.41
CA GLY A 69 2.68 -6.12 2.49
C GLY A 69 2.58 -6.78 3.85
N MET A 70 2.47 -5.95 4.89
CA MET A 70 2.26 -6.36 6.28
C MET A 70 3.24 -7.45 6.76
N VAL A 71 4.48 -7.41 6.25
CA VAL A 71 5.56 -8.32 6.67
C VAL A 71 6.09 -7.83 8.01
N LEU A 72 5.56 -8.39 9.06
CA LEU A 72 5.83 -8.00 10.45
C LEU A 72 6.35 -9.20 11.24
N THR A 73 7.35 -8.98 12.08
CA THR A 73 7.80 -9.97 13.07
C THR A 73 7.91 -9.30 14.43
N HIS A 74 7.28 -9.89 15.43
CA HIS A 74 7.33 -9.42 16.81
C HIS A 74 8.80 -9.24 17.27
N PRO A 75 9.16 -8.15 17.95
CA PRO A 75 10.55 -7.86 18.32
C PRO A 75 11.28 -9.04 19.01
N GLU A 76 10.62 -9.74 19.91
CA GLU A 76 11.19 -10.90 20.65
C GLU A 76 11.43 -12.14 19.77
N TYR A 77 10.80 -12.19 18.59
CA TYR A 77 10.94 -13.33 17.66
C TYR A 77 11.79 -12.99 16.44
N ARG A 78 12.37 -11.78 16.35
CA ARG A 78 13.27 -11.39 15.26
C ARG A 78 14.53 -12.24 15.21
N ARG A 79 15.17 -12.28 14.03
CA ARG A 79 16.42 -13.05 13.78
C ARG A 79 16.31 -14.57 14.01
N ARG A 80 15.07 -15.09 13.97
CA ARG A 80 14.77 -16.54 14.03
C ARG A 80 14.31 -17.12 12.69
N GLY A 81 14.42 -16.36 11.59
CA GLY A 81 14.01 -16.78 10.26
C GLY A 81 12.52 -16.74 9.98
N PHE A 82 11.67 -16.21 10.88
CA PHE A 82 10.21 -16.23 10.73
C PHE A 82 9.72 -15.40 9.56
N GLY A 83 10.29 -14.21 9.34
CA GLY A 83 9.98 -13.37 8.19
C GLY A 83 10.34 -14.08 6.87
N ARG A 84 11.51 -14.71 6.79
CA ARG A 84 11.92 -15.50 5.61
C ARG A 84 10.93 -16.63 5.32
N ARG A 85 10.60 -17.41 6.31
CA ARG A 85 9.68 -18.55 6.17
C ARG A 85 8.29 -18.12 5.71
N LEU A 86 7.76 -16.99 6.21
CA LEU A 86 6.49 -16.45 5.74
C LEU A 86 6.58 -15.93 4.29
N MET A 87 7.67 -15.26 3.94
CA MET A 87 7.89 -14.78 2.59
C MET A 87 8.00 -15.94 1.59
N GLU A 88 8.76 -16.99 1.93
CA GLU A 88 8.87 -18.19 1.10
C GLU A 88 7.50 -18.86 0.89
N HIS A 89 6.71 -18.99 1.97
CA HIS A 89 5.34 -19.53 1.87
C HIS A 89 4.42 -18.66 1.01
N ALA A 90 4.49 -17.33 1.14
CA ALA A 90 3.72 -16.41 0.31
C ALA A 90 4.14 -16.52 -1.17
N LEU A 91 5.44 -16.61 -1.46
CA LEU A 91 5.95 -16.79 -2.82
C LEU A 91 5.52 -18.12 -3.44
N GLU A 92 5.48 -19.21 -2.67
CA GLU A 92 4.93 -20.51 -3.12
C GLU A 92 3.44 -20.39 -3.47
N ALA A 93 2.64 -19.73 -2.63
CA ALA A 93 1.22 -19.50 -2.89
C ALA A 93 1.00 -18.63 -4.14
N LEU A 94 1.82 -17.60 -4.36
CA LEU A 94 1.75 -16.74 -5.54
C LEU A 94 2.21 -17.50 -6.82
N ALA A 95 3.21 -18.37 -6.71
CA ALA A 95 3.64 -19.24 -7.80
C ALA A 95 2.53 -20.20 -8.23
N ALA A 96 1.82 -20.83 -7.28
CA ALA A 96 0.66 -21.67 -7.54
C ALA A 96 -0.48 -20.92 -8.25
N ARG A 97 -0.62 -19.61 -8.01
CA ARG A 97 -1.59 -18.71 -8.68
C ARG A 97 -1.07 -18.18 -10.02
N GLN A 98 0.13 -18.55 -10.42
CA GLN A 98 0.77 -18.12 -11.68
C GLN A 98 0.81 -16.59 -11.84
N VAL A 99 1.14 -15.87 -10.77
CA VAL A 99 1.27 -14.41 -10.80
C VAL A 99 2.49 -14.01 -11.64
N ASP A 100 2.31 -13.00 -12.52
CA ASP A 100 3.36 -12.53 -13.45
C ASP A 100 4.43 -11.70 -12.72
N TRP A 101 4.01 -10.76 -11.89
CA TRP A 101 4.89 -9.84 -11.19
C TRP A 101 4.54 -9.77 -9.71
N ILE A 102 5.55 -9.67 -8.87
CA ILE A 102 5.40 -9.53 -7.42
C ILE A 102 6.17 -8.28 -6.99
N LYS A 103 5.49 -7.35 -6.32
CA LYS A 103 6.10 -6.11 -5.81
C LYS A 103 5.92 -5.99 -4.31
N LEU A 104 6.77 -5.17 -3.69
CA LEU A 104 6.68 -4.74 -2.30
C LEU A 104 7.44 -3.42 -2.10
N ASP A 105 7.17 -2.73 -1.00
CA ASP A 105 7.92 -1.54 -0.59
C ASP A 105 8.76 -1.88 0.66
N ALA A 106 10.07 -2.00 0.48
CA ALA A 106 11.01 -2.50 1.47
C ALA A 106 11.58 -1.37 2.34
N THR A 107 11.63 -1.62 3.64
CA THR A 107 12.47 -0.84 4.56
C THR A 107 13.91 -1.27 4.44
N ASP A 108 14.87 -0.44 4.88
CA ASP A 108 16.29 -0.79 4.93
C ASP A 108 16.55 -2.11 5.68
N MET A 109 15.78 -2.37 6.72
CA MET A 109 15.89 -3.61 7.50
C MET A 109 15.36 -4.84 6.73
N GLY A 110 14.36 -4.68 5.88
CA GLY A 110 13.74 -5.77 5.11
C GLY A 110 14.43 -6.04 3.78
N ALA A 111 14.99 -5.02 3.13
CA ALA A 111 15.54 -5.11 1.79
C ALA A 111 16.59 -6.23 1.59
N PRO A 112 17.53 -6.50 2.53
CA PRO A 112 18.47 -7.62 2.37
C PRO A 112 17.75 -8.97 2.24
N LEU A 113 16.73 -9.23 3.06
CA LEU A 113 15.94 -10.45 2.98
C LEU A 113 15.26 -10.61 1.62
N TYR A 114 14.70 -9.52 1.09
CA TYR A 114 13.97 -9.57 -0.18
C TYR A 114 14.90 -9.76 -1.37
N ARG A 115 16.11 -9.15 -1.35
CA ARG A 115 17.14 -9.42 -2.36
C ARG A 115 17.58 -10.89 -2.36
N ASP A 116 17.77 -11.49 -1.18
CA ASP A 116 18.07 -12.93 -1.05
C ASP A 116 16.93 -13.82 -1.61
N LEU A 117 15.69 -13.32 -1.63
CA LEU A 117 14.53 -13.99 -2.20
C LEU A 117 14.30 -13.64 -3.69
N GLY A 118 15.25 -12.98 -4.34
CA GLY A 118 15.23 -12.68 -5.77
C GLY A 118 14.43 -11.45 -6.16
N PHE A 119 14.19 -10.53 -5.22
CA PHE A 119 13.67 -9.20 -5.54
C PHE A 119 14.80 -8.26 -5.96
N GLU A 120 14.53 -7.41 -6.93
CA GLU A 120 15.42 -6.35 -7.41
C GLU A 120 14.85 -4.99 -7.06
N ASP A 121 15.74 -4.01 -6.83
CA ASP A 121 15.33 -2.63 -6.55
C ASP A 121 14.73 -2.01 -7.83
N GLU A 122 13.52 -1.45 -7.75
CA GLU A 122 12.83 -0.82 -8.88
C GLU A 122 12.95 0.71 -8.81
N CYS A 123 12.48 1.33 -7.74
CA CYS A 123 12.55 2.77 -7.55
C CYS A 123 12.45 3.16 -6.06
N PRO A 124 12.90 4.37 -5.68
CA PRO A 124 12.63 4.89 -4.35
C PRO A 124 11.14 5.20 -4.16
N ILE A 125 10.66 5.07 -2.93
CA ILE A 125 9.35 5.52 -2.50
C ILE A 125 9.48 6.19 -1.14
N GLU A 126 8.72 7.24 -0.88
CA GLU A 126 8.84 8.04 0.34
C GLU A 126 7.50 8.25 1.01
N ARG A 127 7.51 8.13 2.34
CA ARG A 127 6.43 8.66 3.18
C ARG A 127 6.74 10.10 3.53
N TRP A 128 5.79 10.96 3.23
CA TRP A 128 5.77 12.35 3.65
C TRP A 128 4.72 12.57 4.72
N GLY A 129 4.97 13.51 5.62
CA GLY A 129 4.05 13.86 6.68
C GLY A 129 3.92 15.37 6.83
N GLY A 130 2.75 15.79 7.25
CA GLY A 130 2.41 17.18 7.48
C GLY A 130 1.05 17.28 8.15
N ASN A 131 0.55 18.50 8.30
CA ASN A 131 -0.84 18.74 8.66
C ASN A 131 -1.66 18.97 7.40
N ALA A 132 -2.93 18.63 7.43
CA ALA A 132 -3.85 18.95 6.35
C ALA A 132 -3.78 20.46 6.05
N PRO A 133 -3.48 20.87 4.81
CA PRO A 133 -3.37 22.29 4.47
C PRO A 133 -4.71 23.02 4.71
N GLU A 134 -4.63 24.24 5.16
CA GLU A 134 -5.81 25.12 5.23
C GLU A 134 -6.23 25.45 3.79
N GLY A 135 -7.47 25.16 3.43
CA GLY A 135 -7.97 25.44 2.09
C GLY A 135 -9.47 25.52 2.03
N ALA A 136 -9.97 26.35 1.13
CA ALA A 136 -11.39 26.40 0.81
C ALA A 136 -11.83 25.06 0.20
N ALA A 137 -12.93 24.52 0.69
CA ALA A 137 -13.56 23.35 0.12
C ALA A 137 -13.87 23.60 -1.36
N THR A 138 -13.00 23.14 -2.23
CA THR A 138 -13.35 22.98 -3.65
C THR A 138 -14.32 21.80 -3.73
N ARG A 139 -15.26 21.86 -4.63
CA ARG A 139 -16.23 20.80 -4.86
C ARG A 139 -15.69 19.84 -5.93
N PRO A 140 -14.94 18.80 -5.59
CA PRO A 140 -14.73 17.72 -6.54
C PRO A 140 -16.09 17.04 -6.72
N THR A 141 -16.48 16.94 -7.94
CA THR A 141 -17.81 16.47 -8.32
C THR A 141 -17.80 14.96 -8.51
N ALA A 142 -18.84 14.31 -8.02
CA ALA A 142 -19.38 13.03 -8.44
C ALA A 142 -18.93 11.76 -7.74
N CYS A 143 -19.94 11.12 -7.17
CA CYS A 143 -19.94 9.78 -6.56
C CYS A 143 -19.85 8.62 -7.59
N HIS A 144 -19.86 8.89 -8.89
CA HIS A 144 -19.78 7.88 -9.94
C HIS A 144 -18.80 8.32 -11.01
N VAL A 145 -17.52 7.99 -10.82
CA VAL A 145 -16.49 8.17 -11.82
C VAL A 145 -15.94 6.82 -12.18
N ASP A 146 -15.85 6.56 -13.46
CA ASP A 146 -15.07 5.45 -13.99
C ASP A 146 -13.59 5.80 -13.88
N TRP A 147 -13.03 5.59 -12.67
CA TRP A 147 -11.58 5.72 -12.44
C TRP A 147 -10.80 4.53 -12.98
N GLY A 148 -11.49 3.44 -13.41
CA GLY A 148 -10.86 2.18 -13.78
C GLY A 148 -9.85 2.30 -14.90
N ALA A 149 -10.18 2.98 -15.99
CA ALA A 149 -9.25 3.13 -17.11
C ALA A 149 -8.03 3.99 -16.76
N LEU A 150 -8.23 5.08 -16.02
CA LEU A 150 -7.13 5.96 -15.59
C LEU A 150 -6.24 5.24 -14.59
N ASP A 151 -6.83 4.55 -13.63
CA ASP A 151 -6.09 3.80 -12.61
C ASP A 151 -5.32 2.63 -13.22
N LEU A 152 -5.95 1.86 -14.12
CA LEU A 152 -5.31 0.75 -14.81
C LEU A 152 -4.07 1.21 -15.59
N ALA A 153 -4.17 2.33 -16.31
CA ALA A 153 -3.04 2.91 -17.03
C ALA A 153 -1.91 3.36 -16.08
N ALA A 154 -2.26 4.02 -14.97
CA ALA A 154 -1.28 4.51 -14.00
C ALA A 154 -0.60 3.39 -13.21
N PHE A 155 -1.36 2.37 -12.78
CA PHE A 155 -0.87 1.32 -11.90
C PHE A 155 -0.34 0.08 -12.65
N GLY A 156 -0.84 -0.17 -13.89
CA GLY A 156 -0.43 -1.31 -14.72
C GLY A 156 -1.10 -2.64 -14.38
N ALA A 157 -2.09 -2.65 -13.47
CA ALA A 157 -2.91 -3.81 -13.15
C ALA A 157 -4.32 -3.36 -12.71
N ASP A 158 -5.34 -4.19 -12.98
CA ASP A 158 -6.73 -3.88 -12.58
C ASP A 158 -6.88 -3.99 -11.06
N ARG A 159 -7.12 -2.87 -10.41
CA ARG A 159 -7.44 -2.78 -8.99
C ARG A 159 -8.82 -2.16 -8.69
N ALA A 160 -9.74 -2.21 -9.64
CA ALA A 160 -11.09 -1.65 -9.48
C ALA A 160 -11.82 -2.19 -8.23
N ARG A 161 -11.64 -3.47 -7.89
CA ARG A 161 -12.17 -4.06 -6.66
C ARG A 161 -11.59 -3.39 -5.41
N LEU A 162 -10.27 -3.15 -5.36
CA LEU A 162 -9.65 -2.44 -4.23
C LEU A 162 -10.22 -1.02 -4.11
N LEU A 163 -10.28 -0.29 -5.22
CA LEU A 163 -10.80 1.07 -5.23
C LEU A 163 -12.25 1.12 -4.75
N SER A 164 -13.08 0.16 -5.16
CA SER A 164 -14.46 0.03 -4.70
C SER A 164 -14.56 -0.25 -3.19
N MET A 165 -13.60 -0.96 -2.60
CA MET A 165 -13.54 -1.21 -1.16
C MET A 165 -13.05 0.02 -0.38
N LEU A 166 -12.15 0.82 -0.94
CA LEU A 166 -11.62 2.01 -0.29
C LEU A 166 -12.55 3.24 -0.45
N ALA A 167 -13.28 3.34 -1.55
CA ALA A 167 -14.11 4.51 -1.87
C ALA A 167 -15.11 4.91 -0.78
N PRO A 168 -15.80 3.98 -0.07
CA PRO A 168 -16.70 4.34 1.04
C PRO A 168 -16.02 5.07 2.20
N LEU A 169 -14.71 4.90 2.37
CA LEU A 169 -13.94 5.60 3.41
C LEU A 169 -13.73 7.08 3.06
N GLY A 170 -13.71 7.41 1.77
CA GLY A 170 -13.61 8.75 1.22
C GLY A 170 -13.02 8.71 -0.17
N ALA A 171 -13.75 9.21 -1.16
CA ALA A 171 -13.29 9.31 -2.53
C ALA A 171 -13.82 10.60 -3.17
N ALA A 172 -13.04 11.14 -4.09
CA ALA A 172 -13.40 12.26 -4.95
C ALA A 172 -12.77 12.08 -6.33
N ALA A 173 -13.40 12.69 -7.33
CA ALA A 173 -12.86 12.67 -8.67
C ALA A 173 -13.18 13.94 -9.44
N ILE A 174 -12.31 14.26 -10.38
CA ILE A 174 -12.48 15.30 -11.40
C ILE A 174 -12.61 14.57 -12.73
N PRO A 175 -13.80 14.60 -13.37
CA PRO A 175 -14.06 13.83 -14.58
C PRO A 175 -13.01 14.03 -15.66
N GLY A 176 -12.40 12.94 -16.15
CA GLY A 176 -11.38 12.96 -17.18
C GLY A 176 -9.99 13.37 -16.73
N GLU A 177 -9.82 13.93 -15.51
CA GLU A 177 -8.55 14.48 -15.02
C GLU A 177 -7.91 13.65 -13.92
N GLY A 178 -8.70 13.12 -12.96
CA GLY A 178 -8.11 12.38 -11.85
C GLY A 178 -9.10 11.99 -10.78
N TYR A 179 -8.59 11.22 -9.82
CA TYR A 179 -9.31 10.87 -8.60
C TYR A 179 -8.36 10.81 -7.41
N ALA A 180 -8.91 10.93 -6.21
CA ALA A 180 -8.20 10.65 -4.97
C ALA A 180 -9.10 9.95 -3.97
N MET A 181 -8.48 9.21 -3.07
CA MET A 181 -9.12 8.64 -1.91
C MET A 181 -8.41 9.08 -0.63
N GLY A 182 -9.12 8.98 0.48
CA GLY A 182 -8.57 9.28 1.79
C GLY A 182 -9.24 8.43 2.84
N ARG A 183 -8.47 8.05 3.85
CA ARG A 183 -8.97 7.24 4.95
C ARG A 183 -8.34 7.61 6.28
N PRO A 184 -9.01 7.33 7.41
CA PRO A 184 -8.38 7.47 8.71
C PRO A 184 -7.24 6.46 8.87
N GLY A 185 -6.24 6.81 9.66
CA GLY A 185 -5.20 5.90 10.10
C GLY A 185 -5.04 5.97 11.62
N SER A 186 -4.26 5.06 12.20
CA SER A 186 -4.10 5.00 13.66
C SER A 186 -3.26 6.15 14.24
N LYS A 187 -2.48 6.84 13.39
CA LYS A 187 -1.60 7.96 13.78
C LYS A 187 -1.89 9.24 12.99
N ALA A 188 -2.24 9.10 11.72
CA ALA A 188 -2.46 10.19 10.79
C ALA A 188 -3.49 9.76 9.74
N ALA A 189 -4.31 10.68 9.26
CA ALA A 189 -5.12 10.44 8.08
C ALA A 189 -4.22 10.10 6.89
N TYR A 190 -4.68 9.25 6.00
CA TYR A 190 -3.91 8.81 4.85
C TYR A 190 -4.48 9.37 3.55
N PHE A 191 -3.66 10.11 2.81
CA PHE A 191 -3.98 10.62 1.48
C PHE A 191 -3.48 9.63 0.43
N GLY A 192 -4.39 8.99 -0.29
CA GLY A 192 -4.09 8.03 -1.34
C GLY A 192 -5.10 6.88 -1.45
N PRO A 193 -5.19 6.26 -2.66
CA PRO A 193 -4.46 6.61 -3.88
C PRO A 193 -4.91 7.96 -4.44
N CYS A 194 -3.99 8.62 -5.19
CA CYS A 194 -4.31 9.79 -6.01
C CYS A 194 -3.64 9.61 -7.37
N VAL A 195 -4.45 9.51 -8.41
CA VAL A 195 -4.01 9.45 -9.79
C VAL A 195 -4.57 10.65 -10.53
N SER A 196 -3.71 11.39 -11.23
CA SER A 196 -4.10 12.62 -11.89
C SER A 196 -3.27 12.89 -13.14
N ARG A 197 -3.91 13.45 -14.17
CA ARG A 197 -3.27 13.86 -15.42
C ARG A 197 -2.54 15.20 -15.30
N SER A 198 -2.86 16.00 -14.28
CA SER A 198 -2.27 17.31 -14.07
C SER A 198 -2.00 17.59 -12.58
N PRO A 199 -0.96 18.38 -12.27
CA PRO A 199 -0.71 18.85 -10.90
C PRO A 199 -1.85 19.70 -10.35
N GLU A 200 -2.56 20.44 -11.20
CA GLU A 200 -3.69 21.29 -10.84
C GLU A 200 -4.85 20.45 -10.31
N ALA A 201 -5.23 19.40 -11.05
CA ALA A 201 -6.26 18.47 -10.59
C ALA A 201 -5.84 17.74 -9.31
N ALA A 202 -4.58 17.32 -9.20
CA ALA A 202 -4.06 16.71 -7.97
C ALA A 202 -4.15 17.68 -6.76
N ARG A 203 -3.89 18.98 -6.97
CA ARG A 203 -4.03 20.03 -5.95
C ARG A 203 -5.48 20.18 -5.47
N GLU A 204 -6.44 20.16 -6.39
CA GLU A 204 -7.87 20.23 -6.03
C GLU A 204 -8.29 18.98 -5.23
N LEU A 205 -7.82 17.81 -5.62
CA LEU A 205 -8.07 16.56 -4.90
C LEU A 205 -7.44 16.55 -3.51
N LEU A 206 -6.24 17.12 -3.35
CA LEU A 206 -5.61 17.29 -2.04
C LEU A 206 -6.40 18.29 -1.18
N ALA A 207 -6.90 19.39 -1.75
CA ALA A 207 -7.72 20.36 -1.03
C ALA A 207 -9.06 19.74 -0.56
N TRP A 208 -9.69 18.90 -1.40
CA TRP A 208 -10.85 18.10 -0.98
C TRP A 208 -10.54 17.20 0.22
N PHE A 209 -9.40 16.48 0.16
CA PHE A 209 -8.98 15.62 1.25
C PHE A 209 -8.72 16.43 2.54
N ALA A 210 -8.02 17.56 2.44
CA ALA A 210 -7.69 18.41 3.56
C ALA A 210 -8.96 18.95 4.27
N ALA A 211 -9.99 19.33 3.51
CA ALA A 211 -11.27 19.76 4.05
C ALA A 211 -12.00 18.67 4.84
N ARG A 212 -11.73 17.39 4.56
CA ARG A 212 -12.30 16.23 5.25
C ARG A 212 -11.56 15.89 6.55
N TYR A 213 -10.29 16.25 6.62
CA TYR A 213 -9.40 15.95 7.77
C TYR A 213 -8.76 17.24 8.33
N PRO A 214 -9.56 18.28 8.68
CA PRO A 214 -9.02 19.58 9.10
C PRO A 214 -8.14 19.43 10.33
N HIS A 215 -6.98 20.09 10.31
CA HIS A 215 -6.01 20.13 11.42
C HIS A 215 -5.46 18.78 11.86
N GLN A 216 -5.69 17.72 11.10
CA GLN A 216 -5.14 16.40 11.42
C GLN A 216 -3.76 16.22 10.81
N ALA A 217 -2.93 15.41 11.48
CA ALA A 217 -1.72 14.88 10.87
C ALA A 217 -2.10 14.00 9.66
N VAL A 218 -1.34 14.12 8.59
CA VAL A 218 -1.55 13.40 7.33
C VAL A 218 -0.28 12.68 6.93
N TYR A 219 -0.43 11.44 6.48
CA TYR A 219 0.60 10.71 5.75
C TYR A 219 0.24 10.65 4.28
N TRP A 220 1.27 10.85 3.47
CA TRP A 220 1.22 10.83 2.01
C TRP A 220 2.42 10.03 1.49
N ASP A 221 2.17 8.88 0.88
CA ASP A 221 3.23 8.06 0.29
C ASP A 221 3.30 8.33 -1.21
N LEU A 222 4.46 8.75 -1.69
CA LEU A 222 4.66 9.17 -3.06
C LEU A 222 5.93 8.60 -3.68
N LEU A 223 5.97 8.60 -5.00
CA LEU A 223 7.12 8.22 -5.80
C LEU A 223 7.97 9.48 -6.08
N PRO A 224 9.21 9.59 -5.59
CA PRO A 224 10.06 10.76 -5.84
C PRO A 224 10.37 11.00 -7.32
N GLY A 225 10.22 9.98 -8.17
CA GLY A 225 10.31 10.10 -9.64
C GLY A 225 9.21 10.98 -10.24
N ASN A 226 8.06 11.11 -9.59
CA ASN A 226 7.02 12.07 -9.96
C ASN A 226 7.35 13.46 -9.38
N ALA A 227 8.03 14.29 -10.17
CA ALA A 227 8.40 15.64 -9.75
C ALA A 227 7.20 16.55 -9.45
N GLY A 228 6.05 16.31 -10.08
CA GLY A 228 4.79 17.02 -9.83
C GLY A 228 4.25 16.73 -8.43
N SER A 229 4.26 15.46 -8.01
CA SER A 229 3.85 15.03 -6.69
C SER A 229 4.76 15.61 -5.60
N VAL A 230 6.08 15.52 -5.77
CA VAL A 230 7.07 16.07 -4.83
C VAL A 230 6.90 17.59 -4.66
N ARG A 231 6.70 18.31 -5.77
CA ARG A 231 6.49 19.75 -5.74
C ARG A 231 5.19 20.10 -4.98
N LEU A 232 4.11 19.43 -5.33
CA LEU A 232 2.80 19.64 -4.68
C LEU A 232 2.89 19.36 -3.17
N ALA A 233 3.56 18.29 -2.76
CA ALA A 233 3.75 17.96 -1.35
C ALA A 233 4.50 19.06 -0.59
N ARG A 234 5.62 19.56 -1.14
CA ARG A 234 6.40 20.65 -0.54
C ARG A 234 5.60 21.95 -0.45
N GLU A 235 4.94 22.36 -1.54
CA GLU A 235 4.12 23.57 -1.58
C GLU A 235 2.94 23.50 -0.59
N SER A 236 2.50 22.30 -0.24
CA SER A 236 1.43 22.04 0.72
C SER A 236 1.92 21.85 2.17
N GLY A 237 3.23 22.08 2.43
CA GLY A 237 3.80 22.01 3.77
C GLY A 237 4.12 20.60 4.27
N PHE A 238 4.20 19.61 3.39
CA PHE A 238 4.63 18.26 3.75
C PHE A 238 6.15 18.12 3.67
N GLU A 239 6.70 17.25 4.51
CA GLU A 239 8.12 16.94 4.58
C GLU A 239 8.35 15.42 4.53
N PRO A 240 9.48 14.95 3.95
CA PRO A 240 9.82 13.54 3.91
C PRO A 240 10.11 13.03 5.33
N LEU A 241 9.42 11.96 5.73
CA LEU A 241 9.59 11.32 7.03
C LEU A 241 10.37 10.00 6.94
N ARG A 242 10.19 9.28 5.84
CA ARG A 242 10.77 7.95 5.70
C ARG A 242 10.96 7.59 4.24
N ARG A 243 12.10 7.01 3.93
CA ARG A 243 12.42 6.46 2.63
C ARG A 243 12.36 4.93 2.67
N LEU A 244 11.80 4.35 1.61
CA LEU A 244 11.79 2.92 1.33
C LEU A 244 12.27 2.70 -0.11
N VAL A 245 12.47 1.45 -0.48
CA VAL A 245 12.73 1.06 -1.85
C VAL A 245 11.61 0.15 -2.34
N ARG A 246 11.01 0.50 -3.47
CA ARG A 246 10.10 -0.40 -4.17
C ARG A 246 10.93 -1.48 -4.82
N MET A 247 10.54 -2.71 -4.63
CA MET A 247 11.25 -3.86 -5.17
C MET A 247 10.29 -4.72 -5.98
N VAL A 248 10.83 -5.34 -7.02
CA VAL A 248 10.09 -6.17 -7.96
C VAL A 248 10.74 -7.53 -8.13
N ARG A 249 9.93 -8.55 -8.34
CA ARG A 249 10.35 -9.91 -8.69
C ARG A 249 9.45 -10.45 -9.78
N LYS A 250 10.04 -11.09 -10.80
CA LYS A 250 9.27 -11.88 -11.76
C LYS A 250 8.64 -13.09 -11.06
N GLY A 251 7.40 -13.40 -11.45
CA GLY A 251 6.75 -14.64 -11.09
C GLY A 251 7.30 -15.83 -11.89
N THR A 252 6.50 -16.89 -11.99
CA THR A 252 6.90 -18.13 -12.65
C THR A 252 6.69 -18.12 -14.17
N ARG A 253 5.92 -17.16 -14.69
CA ARG A 253 5.62 -17.05 -16.12
C ARG A 253 6.57 -16.06 -16.80
N ASP A 254 6.83 -16.28 -18.08
CA ASP A 254 7.50 -15.27 -18.91
C ASP A 254 6.47 -14.24 -19.36
N ALA A 255 6.32 -13.21 -18.54
CA ALA A 255 5.35 -12.15 -18.75
C ALA A 255 6.02 -10.90 -19.33
N ALA A 256 5.25 -10.18 -20.17
CA ALA A 256 5.67 -8.85 -20.64
C ALA A 256 5.91 -7.89 -19.46
N ALA A 257 6.80 -6.94 -19.65
CA ALA A 257 7.04 -5.87 -18.69
C ALA A 257 5.73 -5.18 -18.27
N MET A 258 5.70 -4.65 -17.07
CA MET A 258 4.59 -3.83 -16.66
C MET A 258 4.68 -2.47 -17.39
N ASP A 259 3.54 -2.09 -17.98
CA ASP A 259 3.36 -0.77 -18.53
C ASP A 259 2.53 0.03 -17.53
N ASN A 260 3.15 1.01 -16.90
CA ASN A 260 2.54 1.86 -15.88
C ASN A 260 3.04 3.30 -16.02
N HIS A 261 2.20 4.26 -15.61
CA HIS A 261 2.46 5.69 -15.72
C HIS A 261 2.67 6.31 -14.34
N ASP A 262 3.84 6.09 -13.75
CA ASP A 262 4.20 6.59 -12.41
C ASP A 262 4.14 8.13 -12.32
N GLU A 263 4.31 8.85 -13.44
CA GLU A 263 4.16 10.29 -13.53
C GLU A 263 2.73 10.79 -13.26
N GLN A 264 1.73 9.91 -13.35
CA GLN A 264 0.33 10.20 -13.02
C GLN A 264 -0.02 9.79 -11.58
N VAL A 265 0.85 9.06 -10.89
CA VAL A 265 0.64 8.63 -9.50
C VAL A 265 1.12 9.73 -8.55
N PHE A 266 0.19 10.53 -8.03
CA PHE A 266 0.48 11.56 -7.04
C PHE A 266 0.55 11.01 -5.61
N ALA A 267 -0.20 9.95 -5.31
CA ALA A 267 -0.11 9.19 -4.07
C ALA A 267 -0.44 7.72 -4.34
N ILE A 268 0.27 6.81 -3.69
CA ILE A 268 -0.05 5.38 -3.77
C ILE A 268 -1.23 5.02 -2.85
N ALA A 269 -1.78 3.80 -3.00
CA ALA A 269 -2.88 3.34 -2.16
C ALA A 269 -2.44 2.97 -0.73
N GLY A 270 -1.17 2.73 -0.54
CA GLY A 270 -0.52 2.34 0.71
C GLY A 270 0.54 1.28 0.48
N PHE A 271 1.51 1.16 1.40
CA PHE A 271 2.57 0.16 1.29
C PHE A 271 2.04 -1.29 1.30
N GLU A 272 0.81 -1.50 1.75
CA GLU A 272 0.11 -2.78 1.76
C GLU A 272 -0.64 -3.09 0.47
N TYR A 273 -0.88 -2.07 -0.39
CA TYR A 273 -1.70 -2.19 -1.61
C TYR A 273 -0.97 -1.80 -2.90
N GLY A 274 0.09 -1.00 -2.81
CA GLY A 274 0.81 -0.43 -3.96
C GLY A 274 0.33 0.92 -4.46
#